data_d6988836a3add9aa918ee4343e52ab56
#
_entry.id   d6988836a3add9aa918ee4343e52ab56
#
_cell.length_a   1.000
_cell.length_b   1.000
_cell.length_c   1.000
_cell.angle_alpha   90.00
_cell.angle_beta   90.00
_cell.angle_gamma   90.00
#
_symmetry.space_group_name_H-M   'P 1'
#
loop_
_entity.id
_entity.type
_entity.pdbx_description
1 polymer ?
#
loop_
_entity_poly.entity_id
_entity_poly.type
_entity_poly.pdbx_seq_one_letter_code
_entity_poly.pdbx_strand_id
1 'polypeptide(L)'
;MFRALALGLAHVSKTNLTSSEETREADTLRTAVFEQMCREEEKRKIHAEANMSIKYGGDGDGIEGYCRRIQKEDFWGGETELLVLAKLVKRPIMVYLPAHMAKNAASGSGYVCIQTYGEEYAKKTNKKTGKVTERAPVRLLYDGSVHYDLLI
;
A
#
# COMPACT_ATOMS: atom_id res chain seq x y z
N MET A 1 -8.77 0.99 0.32
CA MET A 1 -7.36 0.63 0.14
C MET A 1 -6.96 -0.57 1.00
N PHE A 2 -7.07 -0.55 2.34
CA PHE A 2 -6.62 -1.66 3.21
C PHE A 2 -7.27 -3.01 2.91
N ARG A 3 -8.57 -3.06 2.64
CA ARG A 3 -9.26 -4.31 2.25
C ARG A 3 -8.73 -4.86 0.93
N ALA A 4 -8.56 -4.02 -0.08
CA ALA A 4 -8.00 -4.43 -1.37
C ALA A 4 -6.57 -4.96 -1.21
N LEU A 5 -5.75 -4.33 -0.36
CA LEU A 5 -4.40 -4.81 -0.06
C LEU A 5 -4.42 -6.15 0.71
N ALA A 6 -5.30 -6.31 1.69
CA ALA A 6 -5.45 -7.57 2.42
C ALA A 6 -5.81 -8.73 1.48
N LEU A 7 -6.78 -8.53 0.59
CA LEU A 7 -7.14 -9.49 -0.45
C LEU A 7 -5.97 -9.79 -1.39
N GLY A 8 -5.22 -8.75 -1.80
CA GLY A 8 -4.07 -8.92 -2.67
C GLY A 8 -2.93 -9.72 -2.02
N LEU A 9 -2.66 -9.48 -0.74
CA LEU A 9 -1.68 -10.26 0.03
C LEU A 9 -2.10 -11.72 0.18
N ALA A 10 -3.38 -11.99 0.45
CA ALA A 10 -3.93 -13.34 0.48
C ALA A 10 -3.80 -14.02 -0.90
N HIS A 11 -4.17 -13.31 -1.97
CA HIS A 11 -4.07 -13.83 -3.35
C HIS A 11 -2.63 -14.25 -3.71
N VAL A 12 -1.64 -13.41 -3.47
CA VAL A 12 -0.22 -13.75 -3.77
C VAL A 12 0.35 -14.82 -2.86
N SER A 13 -0.26 -15.03 -1.70
CA SER A 13 0.07 -16.11 -0.76
C SER A 13 -0.75 -17.40 -1.01
N LYS A 14 -1.62 -17.39 -2.03
CA LYS A 14 -2.50 -18.50 -2.39
C LYS A 14 -3.44 -18.93 -1.24
N THR A 15 -3.92 -17.94 -0.49
CA THR A 15 -4.91 -18.11 0.58
C THR A 15 -6.19 -17.37 0.24
N ASN A 16 -7.31 -17.81 0.79
CA ASN A 16 -8.59 -17.14 0.64
C ASN A 16 -8.99 -16.56 1.99
N LEU A 17 -9.59 -15.38 1.97
CA LEU A 17 -10.14 -14.73 3.14
C LEU A 17 -11.67 -14.78 3.09
N THR A 18 -12.31 -15.08 4.19
CA THR A 18 -13.72 -14.79 4.40
C THR A 18 -13.92 -13.28 4.58
N SER A 19 -15.14 -12.78 4.42
CA SER A 19 -15.44 -11.35 4.61
C SER A 19 -15.03 -10.84 6.00
N SER A 20 -15.17 -11.65 7.04
CA SER A 20 -14.74 -11.31 8.39
C SER A 20 -13.21 -11.24 8.51
N GLU A 21 -12.49 -12.18 7.91
CA GLU A 21 -11.02 -12.18 7.88
C GLU A 21 -10.49 -11.01 7.08
N GLU A 22 -11.11 -10.68 5.95
CA GLU A 22 -10.74 -9.52 5.14
C GLU A 22 -10.80 -8.22 5.96
N THR A 23 -11.88 -8.02 6.72
CA THR A 23 -12.04 -6.85 7.59
C THR A 23 -10.97 -6.83 8.67
N ARG A 24 -10.72 -7.96 9.34
CA ARG A 24 -9.69 -8.08 10.37
C ARG A 24 -8.29 -7.83 9.83
N GLU A 25 -7.96 -8.38 8.68
CA GLU A 25 -6.66 -8.16 8.04
C GLU A 25 -6.48 -6.70 7.61
N ALA A 26 -7.53 -6.07 7.09
CA ALA A 26 -7.53 -4.64 6.76
C ALA A 26 -7.26 -3.77 7.99
N ASP A 27 -7.90 -4.07 9.12
CA ASP A 27 -7.67 -3.37 10.40
C ASP A 27 -6.26 -3.63 10.94
N THR A 28 -5.74 -4.84 10.77
CA THR A 28 -4.35 -5.19 11.12
C THR A 28 -3.35 -4.35 10.33
N LEU A 29 -3.56 -4.20 9.02
CA LEU A 29 -2.71 -3.36 8.17
C LEU A 29 -2.77 -1.88 8.58
N ARG A 30 -3.97 -1.35 8.85
CA ARG A 30 -4.15 0.02 9.33
C ARG A 30 -3.45 0.24 10.67
N THR A 31 -3.61 -0.67 11.60
CA THR A 31 -2.93 -0.63 12.91
C THR A 31 -1.42 -0.70 12.76
N ALA A 32 -0.91 -1.52 11.85
CA ALA A 32 0.53 -1.60 11.59
C ALA A 32 1.10 -0.26 11.11
N VAL A 33 0.40 0.46 10.23
CA VAL A 33 0.81 1.81 9.81
C VAL A 33 0.80 2.77 11.00
N PHE A 34 -0.28 2.76 11.80
CA PHE A 34 -0.36 3.58 13.01
C PHE A 34 0.81 3.32 13.97
N GLU A 35 1.15 2.07 14.23
CA GLU A 35 2.28 1.70 15.08
C GLU A 35 3.62 2.25 14.55
N GLN A 36 3.83 2.22 13.24
CA GLN A 36 5.05 2.73 12.63
C GLN A 36 5.13 4.26 12.62
N MET A 37 4.02 4.93 12.37
CA MET A 37 4.00 6.37 12.14
C MET A 37 3.67 7.19 13.38
N CYS A 38 2.93 6.63 14.34
CA CYS A 38 2.28 7.38 15.41
C CYS A 38 2.77 7.05 16.82
N ARG A 39 3.34 5.89 17.06
CA ARG A 39 3.75 5.48 18.40
C ARG A 39 5.10 6.04 18.82
N GLU A 40 6.10 5.92 17.97
CA GLU A 40 7.48 6.26 18.29
C GLU A 40 8.12 7.05 17.14
N GLU A 41 8.76 8.17 17.46
CA GLU A 41 9.45 8.99 16.47
C GLU A 41 10.56 8.22 15.77
N GLU A 42 11.29 7.36 16.46
CA GLU A 42 12.38 6.57 15.87
C GLU A 42 11.88 5.59 14.82
N LYS A 43 10.72 4.97 15.02
CA LYS A 43 10.09 4.13 13.99
C LYS A 43 9.67 4.97 12.79
N ARG A 44 9.08 6.13 13.02
CA ARG A 44 8.65 7.04 11.95
C ARG A 44 9.81 7.52 11.07
N LYS A 45 10.99 7.74 11.65
CA LYS A 45 12.20 8.15 10.90
C LYS A 45 12.60 7.14 9.81
N ILE A 46 12.32 5.85 10.01
CA ILE A 46 12.57 4.80 9.01
C ILE A 46 11.70 4.99 7.75
N HIS A 47 10.56 5.66 7.91
CA HIS A 47 9.59 5.93 6.85
C HIS A 47 9.64 7.39 6.39
N ALA A 48 10.81 7.85 5.97
CA ALA A 48 11.06 9.26 5.65
C ALA A 48 10.11 9.82 4.56
N GLU A 49 9.87 9.06 3.49
CA GLU A 49 8.97 9.48 2.41
C GLU A 49 7.51 9.60 2.89
N ALA A 50 7.04 8.62 3.66
CA ALA A 50 5.70 8.67 4.25
C ALA A 50 5.56 9.86 5.22
N ASN A 51 6.58 10.14 6.01
CA ASN A 51 6.60 11.30 6.91
C ASN A 51 6.55 12.62 6.14
N MET A 52 7.26 12.72 5.03
CA MET A 52 7.21 13.88 4.13
C MET A 52 5.83 14.04 3.48
N SER A 53 5.20 12.93 3.07
CA SER A 53 3.83 12.94 2.53
C SER A 53 2.82 13.49 3.55
N ILE A 54 2.96 13.14 4.84
CA ILE A 54 2.13 13.70 5.90
C ILE A 54 2.42 15.19 6.13
N LYS A 55 3.68 15.58 6.14
CA LYS A 55 4.12 16.94 6.46
C LYS A 55 3.71 17.95 5.39
N TYR A 56 3.82 17.59 4.13
CA TYR A 56 3.61 18.51 2.99
C TYR A 56 2.36 18.22 2.18
N GLY A 57 1.64 17.18 2.47
CA GLY A 57 0.39 16.80 1.86
C GLY A 57 -0.76 16.74 2.85
N GLY A 58 -1.83 16.11 2.45
CA GLY A 58 -2.99 15.86 3.31
C GLY A 58 -3.74 17.13 3.72
N ASP A 59 -4.30 17.09 4.91
CA ASP A 59 -5.20 18.14 5.42
C ASP A 59 -4.46 19.30 6.14
N GLY A 60 -3.12 19.29 6.14
CA GLY A 60 -2.31 20.36 6.73
C GLY A 60 -2.26 20.38 8.26
N ASP A 61 -2.73 19.33 8.93
CA ASP A 61 -2.77 19.21 10.40
C ASP A 61 -1.59 18.38 10.96
N GLY A 62 -0.63 18.04 10.11
CA GLY A 62 0.61 17.36 10.47
C GLY A 62 0.42 15.94 11.00
N ILE A 63 1.45 15.46 11.70
CA ILE A 63 1.48 14.08 12.21
C ILE A 63 0.39 13.82 13.27
N GLU A 64 0.11 14.79 14.11
CA GLU A 64 -0.91 14.62 15.17
C GLU A 64 -2.31 14.46 14.57
N GLY A 65 -2.66 15.29 13.59
CA GLY A 65 -3.92 15.18 12.86
C GLY A 65 -4.03 13.87 12.08
N TYR A 66 -2.98 13.51 11.39
CA TYR A 66 -2.89 12.22 10.70
C TYR A 66 -3.13 11.03 11.65
N CYS A 67 -2.49 11.02 12.80
CA CYS A 67 -2.62 9.94 13.78
C CYS A 67 -4.02 9.84 14.41
N ARG A 68 -4.73 10.97 14.50
CA ARG A 68 -6.16 10.96 14.89
C ARG A 68 -7.04 10.37 13.79
N ARG A 69 -6.77 10.72 12.53
CA ARG A 69 -7.59 10.26 11.39
C ARG A 69 -7.42 8.78 11.09
N ILE A 70 -6.20 8.25 11.09
CA ILE A 70 -5.93 6.84 10.73
C ILE A 70 -6.60 5.84 11.68
N GLN A 71 -6.95 6.24 12.88
CA GLN A 71 -7.66 5.40 13.85
C GLN A 71 -9.15 5.24 13.54
N LYS A 72 -9.70 6.08 12.66
CA LYS A 72 -11.12 6.03 12.30
C LYS A 72 -11.37 4.93 11.26
N GLU A 73 -12.51 4.25 11.38
CA GLU A 73 -12.91 3.17 10.45
C GLU A 73 -13.13 3.70 9.03
N ASP A 74 -13.57 4.94 8.88
CA ASP A 74 -13.81 5.62 7.62
C ASP A 74 -12.56 6.31 7.03
N PHE A 75 -11.37 6.05 7.59
CA PHE A 75 -10.12 6.60 7.07
C PHE A 75 -9.80 6.05 5.68
N TRP A 76 -9.58 6.94 4.74
CA TRP A 76 -9.19 6.63 3.37
C TRP A 76 -7.66 6.58 3.26
N GLY A 77 -7.13 5.37 3.11
CA GLY A 77 -5.69 5.17 2.92
C GLY A 77 -5.26 5.48 1.48
N GLY A 78 -4.01 5.91 1.33
CA GLY A 78 -3.42 6.28 0.05
C GLY A 78 -1.91 6.09 0.02
N GLU A 79 -1.19 7.03 -0.59
CA GLU A 79 0.25 6.97 -0.81
C GLU A 79 1.06 6.75 0.48
N THR A 80 0.75 7.51 1.52
CA THR A 80 1.46 7.41 2.81
C THR A 80 1.44 5.99 3.36
N GLU A 81 0.25 5.37 3.37
CA GLU A 81 0.07 4.01 3.89
C GLU A 81 0.71 2.98 2.98
N LEU A 82 0.66 3.16 1.66
CA LEU A 82 1.27 2.25 0.69
C LEU A 82 2.80 2.26 0.80
N LEU A 83 3.41 3.42 1.03
CA LEU A 83 4.86 3.54 1.30
C LEU A 83 5.27 2.74 2.54
N VAL A 84 4.53 2.88 3.63
CA VAL A 84 4.81 2.15 4.88
C VAL A 84 4.57 0.66 4.71
N LEU A 85 3.42 0.27 4.15
CA LEU A 85 3.01 -1.13 4.02
C LEU A 85 3.90 -1.92 3.08
N ALA A 86 4.33 -1.36 1.93
CA ALA A 86 5.27 -2.03 1.04
C ALA A 86 6.57 -2.42 1.76
N LYS A 87 7.06 -1.53 2.62
CA LYS A 87 8.25 -1.77 3.46
C LYS A 87 8.00 -2.84 4.53
N LEU A 88 6.85 -2.82 5.18
CA LEU A 88 6.49 -3.81 6.22
C LEU A 88 6.29 -5.21 5.64
N VAL A 89 5.53 -5.32 4.56
CA VAL A 89 5.26 -6.62 3.90
C VAL A 89 6.43 -7.10 3.03
N LYS A 90 7.43 -6.23 2.80
CA LYS A 90 8.60 -6.50 1.96
C LYS A 90 8.22 -7.06 0.59
N ARG A 91 7.27 -6.41 -0.05
CA ARG A 91 6.70 -6.82 -1.33
C ARG A 91 6.30 -5.60 -2.14
N PRO A 92 6.52 -5.60 -3.46
CA PRO A 92 6.04 -4.50 -4.30
C PRO A 92 4.52 -4.41 -4.27
N ILE A 93 4.03 -3.17 -4.19
CA ILE A 93 2.62 -2.82 -4.37
C ILE A 93 2.55 -1.91 -5.60
N MET A 94 1.84 -2.35 -6.62
CA MET A 94 1.69 -1.63 -7.88
C MET A 94 0.28 -1.06 -7.98
N VAL A 95 0.17 0.21 -8.27
CA VAL A 95 -1.11 0.90 -8.44
C VAL A 95 -1.34 1.17 -9.93
N TYR A 96 -2.52 0.81 -10.39
CA TYR A 96 -2.96 0.94 -11.78
C TYR A 96 -4.15 1.88 -11.89
N LEU A 97 -4.27 2.54 -13.04
CA LEU A 97 -5.46 3.25 -13.49
C LEU A 97 -6.03 2.56 -14.72
N PRO A 98 -7.35 2.65 -14.96
CA PRO A 98 -7.91 2.35 -16.27
C PRO A 98 -7.24 3.22 -17.35
N ALA A 99 -6.88 2.61 -18.48
CA ALA A 99 -6.09 3.30 -19.52
C ALA A 99 -6.75 4.58 -20.03
N HIS A 100 -8.08 4.61 -20.13
CA HIS A 100 -8.83 5.80 -20.58
C HIS A 100 -8.74 7.00 -19.59
N MET A 101 -8.32 6.78 -18.35
CA MET A 101 -8.12 7.82 -17.33
C MET A 101 -6.68 8.34 -17.27
N ALA A 102 -5.75 7.66 -17.91
CA ALA A 102 -4.34 8.06 -17.91
C ALA A 102 -4.10 9.14 -18.97
N LYS A 103 -3.59 10.31 -18.56
CA LYS A 103 -3.43 11.50 -19.43
C LYS A 103 -2.56 11.26 -20.69
N ASN A 104 -1.72 10.24 -20.71
CA ASN A 104 -0.77 9.95 -21.78
C ASN A 104 -0.94 8.54 -22.38
N ALA A 105 -2.02 7.84 -22.07
CA ALA A 105 -2.28 6.56 -22.69
C ALA A 105 -2.85 6.80 -24.11
N ALA A 106 -2.11 6.37 -25.10
CA ALA A 106 -2.68 6.18 -26.43
C ALA A 106 -3.92 5.31 -26.28
N SER A 107 -5.07 5.78 -26.77
CA SER A 107 -6.41 5.18 -26.71
C SER A 107 -6.34 3.65 -26.50
N GLY A 108 -6.39 3.20 -25.27
CA GLY A 108 -6.17 1.80 -24.96
C GLY A 108 -7.25 1.25 -24.03
N SER A 109 -7.65 0.04 -24.32
CA SER A 109 -8.28 -0.83 -23.34
C SER A 109 -7.22 -1.33 -22.35
N GLY A 110 -7.61 -1.61 -21.12
CA GLY A 110 -6.72 -2.17 -20.11
C GLY A 110 -6.32 -1.18 -19.03
N TYR A 111 -5.16 -1.41 -18.42
CA TYR A 111 -4.72 -0.70 -17.24
C TYR A 111 -3.28 -0.23 -17.38
N VAL A 112 -2.97 0.94 -16.82
CA VAL A 112 -1.63 1.53 -16.82
C VAL A 112 -1.13 1.59 -15.39
N CYS A 113 0.06 1.05 -15.11
CA CYS A 113 0.72 1.22 -13.82
C CYS A 113 1.17 2.67 -13.68
N ILE A 114 0.67 3.32 -12.63
CA ILE A 114 0.98 4.74 -12.36
C ILE A 114 2.01 4.90 -11.24
N GLN A 115 2.14 3.91 -10.37
CA GLN A 115 3.07 3.95 -9.24
C GLN A 115 3.41 2.54 -8.76
N THR A 116 4.67 2.36 -8.35
CA THR A 116 5.14 1.15 -7.66
C THR A 116 5.76 1.56 -6.33
N TYR A 117 5.30 0.95 -5.25
CA TYR A 117 5.86 1.10 -3.91
C TYR A 117 6.65 -0.15 -3.55
N GLY A 118 7.84 0.01 -2.98
CA GLY A 118 8.67 -1.12 -2.54
C GLY A 118 9.26 -1.92 -3.69
N GLU A 119 9.66 -1.26 -4.78
CA GLU A 119 10.31 -1.92 -5.95
C GLU A 119 11.56 -2.70 -5.55
N GLU A 120 12.30 -2.23 -4.54
CA GLU A 120 13.47 -2.88 -3.96
C GLU A 120 13.17 -4.28 -3.40
N TYR A 121 11.91 -4.59 -3.11
CA TYR A 121 11.47 -5.89 -2.59
C TYR A 121 11.04 -6.87 -3.68
N ALA A 122 11.15 -6.51 -4.96
CA ALA A 122 10.75 -7.38 -6.07
C ALA A 122 11.54 -8.69 -6.11
N LYS A 123 12.78 -8.67 -5.63
CA LYS A 123 13.67 -9.84 -5.60
C LYS A 123 14.10 -10.17 -4.18
N LYS A 124 14.18 -11.47 -3.90
CA LYS A 124 14.74 -12.00 -2.66
C LYS A 124 15.92 -12.89 -2.98
N THR A 125 17.08 -12.58 -2.41
CA THR A 125 18.26 -13.43 -2.52
C THR A 125 18.38 -14.31 -1.28
N ASN A 126 18.48 -15.62 -1.49
CA ASN A 126 18.79 -16.56 -0.41
C ASN A 126 20.27 -16.40 -0.05
N LYS A 127 20.56 -15.95 1.17
CA LYS A 127 21.94 -15.69 1.63
C LYS A 127 22.83 -16.93 1.67
N LYS A 128 22.23 -18.13 1.81
CA LYS A 128 22.99 -19.41 1.88
C LYS A 128 23.32 -19.96 0.49
N THR A 129 22.39 -19.86 -0.46
CA THR A 129 22.51 -20.48 -1.79
C THR A 129 22.81 -19.49 -2.90
N GLY A 130 22.70 -18.18 -2.65
CA GLY A 130 22.78 -17.13 -3.66
C GLY A 130 21.59 -17.10 -4.64
N LYS A 131 20.63 -18.02 -4.49
CA LYS A 131 19.47 -18.11 -5.38
C LYS A 131 18.59 -16.85 -5.24
N VAL A 132 18.30 -16.23 -6.39
CA VAL A 132 17.36 -15.10 -6.48
C VAL A 132 15.98 -15.62 -6.85
N THR A 133 14.97 -15.23 -6.09
CA THR A 133 13.56 -15.50 -6.37
C THR A 133 12.81 -14.19 -6.52
N GLU A 134 11.90 -14.11 -7.49
CA GLU A 134 11.02 -12.98 -7.65
C GLU A 134 9.81 -13.09 -6.71
N ARG A 135 9.37 -11.94 -6.19
CA ARG A 135 8.14 -11.82 -5.40
C ARG A 135 7.05 -11.24 -6.26
N ALA A 136 5.94 -11.96 -6.38
CA ALA A 136 4.77 -11.45 -7.08
C ALA A 136 4.28 -10.16 -6.41
N PRO A 137 4.10 -9.05 -7.16
CA PRO A 137 3.57 -7.81 -6.61
C PRO A 137 2.09 -7.96 -6.26
N VAL A 138 1.63 -7.18 -5.29
CA VAL A 138 0.20 -6.91 -5.14
C VAL A 138 -0.17 -5.82 -6.13
N ARG A 139 -1.25 -6.02 -6.89
CA ARG A 139 -1.74 -5.04 -7.86
C ARG A 139 -3.06 -4.45 -7.38
N LEU A 140 -3.13 -3.14 -7.29
CA LEU A 140 -4.30 -2.39 -6.90
C LEU A 140 -4.80 -1.56 -8.08
N LEU A 141 -6.09 -1.52 -8.27
CA LEU A 141 -6.75 -0.64 -9.22
C LEU A 141 -7.27 0.59 -8.47
N TYR A 142 -6.82 1.77 -8.87
CA TYR A 142 -7.27 3.05 -8.34
C TYR A 142 -8.34 3.63 -9.26
N ASP A 143 -9.42 4.13 -8.70
CA ASP A 143 -10.52 4.71 -9.48
C ASP A 143 -10.29 6.16 -9.91
N GLY A 144 -9.14 6.73 -9.57
CA GLY A 144 -8.81 8.12 -9.87
C GLY A 144 -9.35 9.14 -8.86
N SER A 145 -10.04 8.70 -7.82
CA SER A 145 -10.62 9.53 -6.77
C SER A 145 -10.15 9.12 -5.38
N VAL A 146 -10.75 8.11 -4.80
CA VAL A 146 -10.46 7.69 -3.41
C VAL A 146 -10.47 6.17 -3.22
N HIS A 147 -10.98 5.42 -4.18
CA HIS A 147 -11.22 4.00 -4.03
C HIS A 147 -10.13 3.14 -4.67
N TYR A 148 -9.82 2.02 -4.01
CA TYR A 148 -8.90 1.00 -4.49
C TYR A 148 -9.57 -0.36 -4.49
N ASP A 149 -9.46 -1.07 -5.60
CA ASP A 149 -9.84 -2.46 -5.76
C ASP A 149 -8.63 -3.36 -5.95
N LEU A 150 -8.81 -4.66 -5.81
CA LEU A 150 -7.79 -5.64 -6.18
C LEU A 150 -7.81 -5.85 -7.69
N LEU A 151 -6.65 -5.71 -8.33
CA LEU A 151 -6.44 -6.06 -9.73
C LEU A 151 -5.72 -7.41 -9.83
N ILE A 152 -6.39 -8.36 -10.40
CA ILE A 152 -5.87 -9.72 -10.61
C ILE A 152 -5.39 -9.90 -12.05
#